data_fc3f8e8d8c55c7bf32c230731250bc40
#
_entry.id   fc3f8e8d8c55c7bf32c230731250bc40
#
_cell.length_a   1.000
_cell.length_b   1.000
_cell.length_c   1.000
_cell.angle_alpha   90.00
_cell.angle_beta   90.00
_cell.angle_gamma   90.00
#
_symmetry.space_group_name_H-M   'P 1'
#
loop_
_entity.id
_entity.type
_entity.pdbx_description
1 polymer ?
#
loop_
_entity_poly.entity_id
_entity_poly.type
_entity_poly.pdbx_seq_one_letter_code
_entity_poly.pdbx_strand_id
1 'polypeptide(L)'
;MNRDCGIPLSHLQVDGGMTSNKILMQLQADILYIPVVKPSMPETTALGAAMAAGAAEGVGVWSLEPEDLSAVTMERFEPQINAEESEIRYSTWKKAVMKSMGWVTTQSPESGDPSIFCSLPLGFFIVSSMVMLIGARYISGIP
;
A
#
# COMPACT_ATOMS: atom_id res chain seq x y z
N MET A 1 -11.04 -3.80 13.34
CA MET A 1 -10.75 -3.12 14.63
C MET A 1 -11.99 -3.03 15.51
N ASN A 2 -13.01 -2.19 15.24
CA ASN A 2 -14.17 -2.11 16.15
C ASN A 2 -14.85 -3.46 16.44
N ARG A 3 -14.93 -4.37 15.46
CA ARG A 3 -15.49 -5.72 15.66
C ARG A 3 -14.58 -6.62 16.50
N ASP A 4 -13.29 -6.45 16.39
CA ASP A 4 -12.30 -7.33 17.02
C ASP A 4 -12.06 -6.93 18.47
N CYS A 5 -12.06 -5.62 18.74
CA CYS A 5 -11.81 -5.07 20.08
C CYS A 5 -13.10 -4.86 20.91
N GLY A 6 -14.27 -4.82 20.26
CA GLY A 6 -15.54 -4.50 20.91
C GLY A 6 -15.67 -3.06 21.42
N ILE A 7 -14.66 -2.22 21.19
CA ILE A 7 -14.60 -0.83 21.63
C ILE A 7 -14.65 0.07 20.39
N PRO A 8 -15.63 1.01 20.30
CA PRO A 8 -15.67 1.96 19.21
C PRO A 8 -14.46 2.91 19.27
N LEU A 9 -13.84 3.16 18.11
CA LEU A 9 -12.77 4.13 18.01
C LEU A 9 -13.32 5.55 18.19
N SER A 10 -12.74 6.30 19.11
CA SER A 10 -13.08 7.71 19.34
C SER A 10 -12.32 8.66 18.41
N HIS A 11 -11.14 8.30 18.01
CA HIS A 11 -10.29 9.03 17.07
C HIS A 11 -9.24 8.08 16.47
N LEU A 12 -8.63 8.48 15.36
CA LEU A 12 -7.52 7.79 14.73
C LEU A 12 -6.26 8.64 14.88
N GLN A 13 -5.25 8.13 15.58
CA GLN A 13 -3.94 8.75 15.62
C GLN A 13 -3.09 8.22 14.47
N VAL A 14 -2.44 9.14 13.73
CA VAL A 14 -1.63 8.84 12.55
C VAL A 14 -0.27 9.51 12.65
N ASP A 15 0.74 8.89 12.07
CA ASP A 15 2.08 9.45 11.97
C ASP A 15 2.76 9.08 10.63
N GLY A 16 3.98 9.58 10.43
CA GLY A 16 4.78 9.34 9.24
C GLY A 16 4.68 10.43 8.17
N GLY A 17 5.53 10.35 7.16
CA GLY A 17 5.71 11.40 6.15
C GLY A 17 4.45 11.84 5.41
N MET A 18 3.50 10.92 5.18
CA MET A 18 2.23 11.22 4.50
C MET A 18 1.29 12.10 5.33
N THR A 19 1.50 12.24 6.62
CA THR A 19 0.68 13.10 7.49
C THR A 19 0.89 14.60 7.23
N SER A 20 1.91 14.97 6.47
CA SER A 20 2.11 16.34 5.97
C SER A 20 1.04 16.76 4.96
N ASN A 21 0.39 15.79 4.30
CA ASN A 21 -0.68 16.05 3.33
C ASN A 21 -2.02 16.26 4.06
N LYS A 22 -2.40 17.53 4.26
CA LYS A 22 -3.64 17.89 4.95
C LYS A 22 -4.91 17.41 4.23
N ILE A 23 -4.88 17.33 2.90
CA ILE A 23 -6.02 16.83 2.11
C ILE A 23 -6.24 15.35 2.41
N LEU A 24 -5.16 14.56 2.50
CA LEU A 24 -5.25 13.16 2.86
C LEU A 24 -5.78 12.96 4.28
N MET A 25 -5.33 13.79 5.23
CA MET A 25 -5.81 13.72 6.63
C MET A 25 -7.29 14.06 6.72
N GLN A 26 -7.74 15.10 6.02
CA GLN A 26 -9.15 15.47 5.97
C GLN A 26 -9.99 14.37 5.33
N LEU A 27 -9.54 13.82 4.20
CA LEU A 27 -10.23 12.74 3.50
C LEU A 27 -10.37 11.48 4.38
N GLN A 28 -9.35 11.15 5.15
CA GLN A 28 -9.43 10.04 6.12
C GLN A 28 -10.46 10.31 7.21
N ALA A 29 -10.48 11.52 7.79
CA ALA A 29 -11.49 11.89 8.78
C ALA A 29 -12.90 11.80 8.20
N ASP A 30 -13.10 12.30 6.98
CA ASP A 30 -14.38 12.28 6.29
C ASP A 30 -14.87 10.85 6.01
N ILE A 31 -14.01 9.99 5.46
CA ILE A 31 -14.39 8.62 5.08
C ILE A 31 -14.61 7.73 6.31
N LEU A 32 -13.80 7.89 7.35
CA LEU A 32 -13.91 7.10 8.57
C LEU A 32 -15.00 7.63 9.51
N TYR A 33 -15.44 8.86 9.31
CA TYR A 33 -16.37 9.58 10.14
C TYR A 33 -15.97 9.62 11.62
N ILE A 34 -14.66 9.71 11.85
CA ILE A 34 -14.05 9.91 13.17
C ILE A 34 -12.91 10.92 13.04
N PRO A 35 -12.59 11.65 14.10
CA PRO A 35 -11.47 12.57 14.09
C PRO A 35 -10.15 11.86 13.77
N VAL A 36 -9.32 12.50 12.96
CA VAL A 36 -7.94 12.09 12.70
C VAL A 36 -7.01 13.06 13.41
N VAL A 37 -6.07 12.54 14.18
CA VAL A 37 -5.14 13.32 15.00
C VAL A 37 -3.72 12.97 14.57
N LYS A 38 -2.92 13.99 14.26
CA LYS A 38 -1.50 13.81 13.96
C LYS A 38 -0.64 14.65 14.90
N PRO A 39 0.55 14.18 15.29
CA PRO A 39 1.51 15.00 16.03
C PRO A 39 2.05 16.13 15.15
N SER A 40 2.50 17.22 15.77
CA SER A 40 3.16 18.32 15.07
C SER A 40 4.49 17.89 14.45
N MET A 41 5.17 16.92 15.07
CA MET A 41 6.38 16.30 14.57
C MET A 41 6.07 14.99 13.85
N PRO A 42 6.32 14.88 12.53
CA PRO A 42 5.98 13.69 11.76
C PRO A 42 6.92 12.50 11.99
N GLU A 43 8.15 12.77 12.54
CA GLU A 43 9.18 11.76 12.76
C GLU A 43 9.10 11.17 14.18
N THR A 44 7.96 10.56 14.52
CA THR A 44 7.68 10.03 15.87
C THR A 44 8.63 8.91 16.27
N THR A 45 9.09 8.09 15.33
CA THR A 45 10.08 7.04 15.59
C THR A 45 11.44 7.62 15.99
N ALA A 46 11.90 8.66 15.29
CA ALA A 46 13.15 9.35 15.63
C ALA A 46 13.03 10.06 16.97
N LEU A 47 11.88 10.70 17.24
CA LEU A 47 11.60 11.32 18.52
C LEU A 47 11.64 10.30 19.66
N GLY A 48 10.99 9.15 19.50
CA GLY A 48 10.99 8.08 20.49
C GLY A 48 12.40 7.54 20.78
N ALA A 49 13.23 7.38 19.75
CA ALA A 49 14.63 6.98 19.92
C ALA A 49 15.45 8.04 20.67
N ALA A 50 15.24 9.33 20.35
CA ALA A 50 15.91 10.43 21.04
C ALA A 50 15.49 10.54 22.51
N MET A 51 14.18 10.35 22.79
CA MET A 51 13.67 10.33 24.16
C MET A 51 14.27 9.18 24.97
N ALA A 52 14.32 7.98 24.41
CA ALA A 52 14.91 6.81 25.07
C ALA A 52 16.41 7.04 25.37
N ALA A 53 17.15 7.60 24.40
CA ALA A 53 18.55 7.93 24.60
C ALA A 53 18.75 9.02 25.66
N GLY A 54 17.90 10.05 25.64
CA GLY A 54 17.97 11.17 26.58
C GLY A 54 17.58 10.82 28.02
N ALA A 55 16.75 9.78 28.19
CA ALA A 55 16.34 9.26 29.50
C ALA A 55 17.30 8.20 30.05
N ALA A 56 18.34 7.78 29.29
CA ALA A 56 19.30 6.79 29.72
C ALA A 56 20.05 7.20 30.98
N GLU A 57 20.44 6.23 31.79
CA GLU A 57 21.20 6.45 33.02
C GLU A 57 22.50 7.20 32.72
N GLY A 58 22.76 8.29 33.48
CA GLY A 58 23.92 9.16 33.30
C GLY A 58 23.75 10.26 32.23
N VAL A 59 22.70 10.24 31.43
CA VAL A 59 22.34 11.28 30.45
C VAL A 59 21.32 12.25 31.06
N GLY A 60 20.14 11.74 31.43
CA GLY A 60 19.11 12.44 32.22
C GLY A 60 18.59 13.77 31.64
N VAL A 61 18.67 13.96 30.32
CA VAL A 61 18.17 15.18 29.64
C VAL A 61 16.72 15.13 29.25
N TRP A 62 16.10 13.95 29.37
CA TRP A 62 14.70 13.71 29.04
C TRP A 62 14.01 12.88 30.12
N SER A 63 12.80 13.27 30.49
CA SER A 63 11.93 12.48 31.36
C SER A 63 10.95 11.66 30.52
N LEU A 64 10.70 10.42 30.92
CA LEU A 64 9.67 9.56 30.33
C LEU A 64 8.36 9.57 31.14
N GLU A 65 8.21 10.53 32.05
CA GLU A 65 6.98 10.67 32.82
C GLU A 65 5.81 11.05 31.88
N PRO A 66 4.62 10.47 32.07
CA PRO A 66 3.47 10.69 31.17
C PRO A 66 3.06 12.17 31.05
N GLU A 67 3.31 12.97 32.05
CA GLU A 67 3.00 14.40 32.10
C GLU A 67 3.85 15.18 31.10
N ASP A 68 5.12 14.86 30.99
CA ASP A 68 6.05 15.48 30.06
C ASP A 68 5.80 15.06 28.60
N LEU A 69 5.29 13.83 28.40
CA LEU A 69 4.93 13.30 27.09
C LEU A 69 3.62 13.90 26.54
N SER A 70 2.76 14.42 27.41
CA SER A 70 1.48 15.03 27.01
C SER A 70 1.62 16.38 26.31
N ALA A 71 2.80 17.01 26.37
CA ALA A 71 3.08 18.31 25.75
C ALA A 71 3.23 18.27 24.22
N VAL A 72 3.07 17.11 23.59
CA VAL A 72 3.13 16.98 22.13
C VAL A 72 1.90 17.65 21.51
N THR A 73 2.13 18.79 20.86
CA THR A 73 1.07 19.49 20.11
C THR A 73 0.51 18.59 19.02
N MET A 74 -0.83 18.46 18.97
CA MET A 74 -1.52 17.64 18.00
C MET A 74 -2.38 18.51 17.09
N GLU A 75 -2.35 18.24 15.79
CA GLU A 75 -3.28 18.81 14.82
C GLU A 75 -4.42 17.82 14.61
N ARG A 76 -5.67 18.31 14.70
CA ARG A 76 -6.87 17.47 14.65
C ARG A 76 -7.73 17.84 13.45
N PHE A 77 -8.18 16.83 12.72
CA PHE A 77 -9.06 16.94 11.56
C PHE A 77 -10.39 16.29 11.91
N GLU A 78 -11.44 17.09 11.93
CA GLU A 78 -12.80 16.62 12.15
C GLU A 78 -13.47 16.28 10.81
N PRO A 79 -14.39 15.29 10.81
CA PRO A 79 -15.22 15.02 9.62
C PRO A 79 -15.99 16.26 9.18
N GLN A 80 -15.93 16.60 7.89
CA GLN A 80 -16.63 17.75 7.30
C GLN A 80 -17.83 17.34 6.44
N ILE A 81 -18.04 16.04 6.25
CA ILE A 81 -19.19 15.48 5.53
C ILE A 81 -20.17 14.83 6.50
N ASN A 82 -21.38 14.55 6.04
CA ASN A 82 -22.37 13.84 6.84
C ASN A 82 -22.11 12.31 6.85
N ALA A 83 -22.76 11.60 7.77
CA ALA A 83 -22.56 10.16 7.94
C ALA A 83 -23.00 9.35 6.69
N GLU A 84 -24.03 9.79 5.99
CA GLU A 84 -24.53 9.11 4.79
C GLU A 84 -23.51 9.19 3.64
N GLU A 85 -22.95 10.36 3.40
CA GLU A 85 -21.90 10.55 2.39
C GLU A 85 -20.62 9.78 2.74
N SER A 86 -20.25 9.76 4.01
CA SER A 86 -19.13 8.94 4.50
C SER A 86 -19.32 7.46 4.17
N GLU A 87 -20.50 6.90 4.46
CA GLU A 87 -20.80 5.48 4.18
C GLU A 87 -20.78 5.18 2.66
N ILE A 88 -21.29 6.10 1.84
CA ILE A 88 -21.24 5.97 0.37
C ILE A 88 -19.79 5.94 -0.11
N ARG A 89 -18.95 6.86 0.34
CA ARG A 89 -17.52 6.92 -0.03
C ARG A 89 -16.78 5.68 0.44
N TYR A 90 -17.01 5.26 1.67
CA TYR A 90 -16.39 4.05 2.24
C TYR A 90 -16.81 2.78 1.50
N SER A 91 -18.08 2.62 1.18
CA SER A 91 -18.57 1.47 0.41
C SER A 91 -18.00 1.44 -1.00
N THR A 92 -17.84 2.60 -1.62
CA THR A 92 -17.20 2.73 -2.95
C THR A 92 -15.73 2.34 -2.91
N TRP A 93 -15.00 2.80 -1.90
CA TRP A 93 -13.61 2.39 -1.68
C TRP A 93 -13.50 0.87 -1.47
N LYS A 94 -14.35 0.28 -0.63
CA LYS A 94 -14.39 -1.20 -0.45
C LYS A 94 -14.60 -1.94 -1.78
N LYS A 95 -15.51 -1.47 -2.63
CA LYS A 95 -15.73 -2.06 -3.96
C LYS A 95 -14.48 -1.97 -4.83
N ALA A 96 -13.76 -0.86 -4.81
CA ALA A 96 -12.52 -0.70 -5.56
C ALA A 96 -11.43 -1.67 -5.07
N VAL A 97 -11.26 -1.80 -3.74
CA VAL A 97 -10.32 -2.75 -3.14
C VAL A 97 -10.68 -4.19 -3.55
N MET A 98 -11.95 -4.57 -3.46
CA MET A 98 -12.38 -5.92 -3.86
C MET A 98 -12.11 -6.20 -5.34
N LYS A 99 -12.28 -5.22 -6.22
CA LYS A 99 -11.96 -5.35 -7.65
C LYS A 99 -10.45 -5.43 -7.92
N SER A 100 -9.62 -4.94 -7.04
CA SER A 100 -8.16 -5.05 -7.15
C SER A 100 -7.59 -6.35 -6.57
N MET A 101 -8.43 -7.18 -5.97
CA MET A 101 -8.04 -8.48 -5.43
C MET A 101 -8.07 -9.56 -6.51
N GLY A 102 -7.29 -10.61 -6.31
CA GLY A 102 -7.32 -11.80 -7.20
C GLY A 102 -6.50 -11.66 -8.49
N TRP A 103 -5.71 -10.62 -8.65
CA TRP A 103 -4.82 -10.44 -9.81
C TRP A 103 -3.61 -11.35 -9.77
N VAL A 104 -3.17 -11.74 -8.59
CA VAL A 104 -2.09 -12.72 -8.42
C VAL A 104 -2.72 -14.10 -8.46
N THR A 105 -2.71 -14.72 -9.62
CA THR A 105 -2.84 -16.18 -9.69
C THR A 105 -1.57 -16.75 -9.07
N THR A 106 -1.68 -17.29 -7.86
CA THR A 106 -0.67 -18.19 -7.32
C THR A 106 -0.65 -19.40 -8.25
N GLN A 107 0.21 -19.36 -9.27
CA GLN A 107 0.60 -20.57 -9.96
C GLN A 107 1.39 -21.35 -8.93
N SER A 108 0.71 -22.29 -8.28
CA SER A 108 1.39 -23.38 -7.60
C SER A 108 2.29 -24.04 -8.63
N PRO A 109 3.58 -24.29 -8.32
CA PRO A 109 4.44 -25.06 -9.20
C PRO A 109 4.08 -26.54 -9.05
N GLU A 110 2.88 -26.94 -9.45
CA GLU A 110 2.51 -28.35 -9.51
C GLU A 110 1.87 -28.67 -10.84
N SER A 111 2.47 -29.68 -11.47
CA SER A 111 2.14 -30.35 -12.71
C SER A 111 2.21 -29.50 -13.97
N GLY A 112 3.40 -29.57 -14.56
CA GLY A 112 3.61 -29.20 -15.94
C GLY A 112 2.76 -29.99 -16.89
N ASP A 113 1.83 -29.29 -17.51
CA ASP A 113 1.60 -29.46 -18.93
C ASP A 113 2.33 -28.30 -19.61
N PRO A 114 3.32 -28.57 -20.43
CA PRO A 114 3.91 -27.51 -21.26
C PRO A 114 2.80 -27.03 -22.17
N SER A 115 2.18 -25.92 -21.81
CA SER A 115 1.19 -25.28 -22.68
C SER A 115 1.88 -25.07 -24.03
N ILE A 116 1.37 -25.73 -25.05
CA ILE A 116 1.81 -25.70 -26.44
C ILE A 116 2.06 -24.25 -26.92
N PHE A 117 1.44 -23.28 -26.27
CA PHE A 117 1.56 -21.86 -26.56
C PHE A 117 2.89 -21.22 -26.10
N CYS A 118 3.63 -21.77 -25.14
CA CYS A 118 4.94 -21.25 -24.76
C CYS A 118 6.08 -21.65 -25.74
N SER A 119 5.89 -22.70 -26.54
CA SER A 119 6.86 -23.14 -27.57
C SER A 119 6.53 -22.61 -28.96
N LEU A 120 5.40 -21.95 -29.18
CA LEU A 120 5.03 -21.36 -30.47
C LEU A 120 6.04 -20.35 -31.04
N PRO A 121 6.67 -19.43 -30.26
CA PRO A 121 7.62 -18.50 -30.86
C PRO A 121 8.87 -19.22 -31.45
N LEU A 122 9.39 -20.21 -30.76
CA LEU A 122 10.56 -20.94 -31.20
C LEU A 122 10.25 -21.86 -32.38
N GLY A 123 9.16 -22.58 -32.33
CA GLY A 123 8.65 -23.42 -33.42
C GLY A 123 8.32 -22.61 -34.66
N PHE A 124 7.72 -21.44 -34.51
CA PHE A 124 7.41 -20.54 -35.62
C PHE A 124 8.70 -20.02 -36.31
N PHE A 125 9.72 -19.67 -35.51
CA PHE A 125 11.03 -19.25 -36.04
C PHE A 125 11.73 -20.37 -36.82
N ILE A 126 11.70 -21.58 -36.29
CA ILE A 126 12.33 -22.73 -36.94
C ILE A 126 11.63 -23.07 -38.29
N VAL A 127 10.32 -23.11 -38.28
CA VAL A 127 9.51 -23.39 -39.48
C VAL A 127 9.69 -22.28 -40.53
N SER A 128 9.62 -21.02 -40.13
CA SER A 128 9.83 -19.88 -41.03
C SER A 128 11.24 -19.83 -41.59
N SER A 129 12.25 -20.13 -40.80
CA SER A 129 13.65 -20.24 -41.30
C SER A 129 13.85 -21.39 -42.27
N MET A 130 13.19 -22.51 -42.00
CA MET A 130 13.25 -23.68 -42.91
C MET A 130 12.56 -23.40 -44.24
N VAL A 131 11.40 -22.75 -44.22
CA VAL A 131 10.69 -22.33 -45.45
C VAL A 131 11.53 -21.33 -46.26
N MET A 132 12.18 -20.36 -45.62
CA MET A 132 13.10 -19.43 -46.29
C MET A 132 14.30 -20.13 -46.93
N LEU A 133 14.91 -21.10 -46.22
CA LEU A 133 16.06 -21.87 -46.74
C LEU A 133 15.67 -22.75 -47.93
N ILE A 134 14.51 -23.37 -47.90
CA ILE A 134 13.99 -24.19 -49.02
C ILE A 134 13.64 -23.29 -50.21
N GLY A 135 13.01 -22.14 -49.98
CA GLY A 135 12.69 -21.16 -51.01
C GLY A 135 13.93 -20.58 -51.68
N ALA A 136 14.94 -20.23 -50.89
CA ALA A 136 16.23 -19.74 -51.42
C ALA A 136 16.96 -20.78 -52.29
N ARG A 137 16.89 -22.05 -51.89
CA ARG A 137 17.50 -23.15 -52.66
C ARG A 137 16.77 -23.45 -53.97
N TYR A 138 15.45 -23.27 -53.96
CA TYR A 138 14.62 -23.43 -55.14
C TYR A 138 14.87 -22.34 -56.17
N ILE A 139 15.03 -21.09 -55.74
CA ILE A 139 15.33 -19.94 -56.61
C ILE A 139 16.75 -20.00 -57.17
N SER A 140 17.74 -20.45 -56.39
CA SER A 140 19.12 -20.59 -56.85
C SER A 140 19.38 -21.85 -57.71
N GLY A 141 18.42 -22.73 -57.87
CA GLY A 141 18.49 -23.90 -58.73
C GLY A 141 17.77 -23.77 -60.07
N ILE A 142 17.27 -22.57 -60.41
CA ILE A 142 16.70 -22.28 -61.72
C ILE A 142 17.83 -21.82 -62.62
N PRO A 143 18.17 -22.53 -63.77
CA PRO A 143 19.24 -22.16 -64.68
C PRO A 143 18.97 -20.85 -65.40
#